data_4da745888c7be488d9351644ddbe31a9
#
_entry.id   4da745888c7be488d9351644ddbe31a9
#
_cell.length_a   1.000
_cell.length_b   1.000
_cell.length_c   1.000
_cell.angle_alpha   90.00
_cell.angle_beta   90.00
_cell.angle_gamma   90.00
#
_symmetry.space_group_name_H-M   'P 1'
#
loop_
_entity.id
_entity.type
_entity.pdbx_description
1 polymer ?
#
loop_
_entity_poly.entity_id
_entity_poly.type
_entity_poly.pdbx_seq_one_letter_code
_entity_poly.pdbx_strand_id
1 'polypeptide(L)'
;MLNLSSRRYTGAKSKLLDSIDFALKQDFDYTKHNELSFFDVFGGTGVVSEFFTKKRNFTNIIINDFLHSNYAIYQGFFNQESFSKDRLENLAYEFNAIDCEEQNYYSLNFGEKFFSLKDSIKIGTIRENIENLQKTKAITTKEYYILLSSLLYSLDRVANTCGHYDAYRKNVILKDKFVFKLINPIFTESKIEIFREDSNILVKDFIEQKRSIDVAFIDPPYNSRQYSRFYHLLETITLNDKPKLHGIALKREPENMSEYCKVGAESVFTELC
;
A
#
# COMPACT_ATOMS: atom_id res chain seq x y z
N MET A 1 -9.22 9.05 -11.79
CA MET A 1 -8.92 8.46 -10.47
C MET A 1 -8.06 7.21 -10.65
N LEU A 2 -7.37 6.76 -9.60
CA LEU A 2 -6.45 5.62 -9.62
C LEU A 2 -7.07 4.45 -8.84
N ASN A 3 -6.95 3.22 -9.37
CA ASN A 3 -7.47 2.00 -8.77
C ASN A 3 -6.33 1.16 -8.17
N LEU A 4 -6.63 0.20 -7.31
CA LEU A 4 -5.63 -0.69 -6.70
C LEU A 4 -4.69 -1.34 -7.71
N SER A 5 -5.21 -1.82 -8.84
CA SER A 5 -4.44 -2.43 -9.92
C SER A 5 -3.53 -1.46 -10.68
N SER A 6 -3.63 -0.14 -10.43
CA SER A 6 -2.80 0.88 -11.10
C SER A 6 -1.37 0.97 -10.58
N ARG A 7 -1.05 0.31 -9.46
CA ARG A 7 0.27 0.31 -8.83
C ARG A 7 1.19 -0.75 -9.45
N ARG A 8 2.45 -0.39 -9.63
CA ARG A 8 3.50 -1.35 -9.97
C ARG A 8 3.97 -2.06 -8.70
N TYR A 9 3.76 -3.37 -8.65
CA TYR A 9 4.11 -4.18 -7.48
C TYR A 9 4.54 -5.58 -7.91
N THR A 10 5.67 -6.05 -7.36
CA THR A 10 6.19 -7.39 -7.62
C THR A 10 5.29 -8.42 -6.95
N GLY A 11 4.81 -9.40 -7.72
CA GLY A 11 3.91 -10.43 -7.21
C GLY A 11 2.42 -10.06 -7.21
N ALA A 12 2.03 -8.93 -7.85
CA ALA A 12 0.61 -8.55 -7.95
C ALA A 12 -0.24 -9.66 -8.58
N LYS A 13 -1.35 -10.01 -7.94
CA LYS A 13 -2.23 -11.13 -8.33
C LYS A 13 -3.36 -10.75 -9.30
N SER A 14 -3.36 -9.52 -9.84
CA SER A 14 -4.45 -9.00 -10.69
C SER A 14 -4.81 -9.90 -11.87
N LYS A 15 -3.84 -10.66 -12.40
CA LYS A 15 -4.05 -11.60 -13.52
C LYS A 15 -4.46 -13.01 -13.07
N LEU A 16 -4.45 -13.28 -11.79
CA LEU A 16 -4.71 -14.61 -11.23
C LEU A 16 -6.03 -14.70 -10.49
N LEU A 17 -6.80 -13.60 -10.40
CA LEU A 17 -8.04 -13.55 -9.60
C LEU A 17 -9.06 -14.61 -10.00
N ASP A 18 -9.28 -14.80 -11.29
CA ASP A 18 -10.22 -15.83 -11.78
C ASP A 18 -9.71 -17.25 -11.48
N SER A 19 -8.39 -17.47 -11.53
CA SER A 19 -7.80 -18.77 -11.19
C SER A 19 -7.89 -19.03 -9.68
N ILE A 20 -7.71 -18.01 -8.84
CA ILE A 20 -7.88 -18.10 -7.38
C ILE A 20 -9.34 -18.43 -7.06
N ASP A 21 -10.29 -17.73 -7.67
CA ASP A 21 -11.73 -17.99 -7.50
C ASP A 21 -12.11 -19.42 -7.93
N PHE A 22 -11.59 -19.84 -9.07
CA PHE A 22 -11.81 -21.18 -9.58
C PHE A 22 -11.26 -22.25 -8.63
N ALA A 23 -10.01 -22.12 -8.19
CA ALA A 23 -9.38 -23.07 -7.27
C ALA A 23 -10.13 -23.15 -5.93
N LEU A 24 -10.51 -22.02 -5.35
CA LEU A 24 -11.29 -22.01 -4.11
C LEU A 24 -12.60 -22.78 -4.26
N LYS A 25 -13.32 -22.57 -5.38
CA LYS A 25 -14.62 -23.25 -5.61
C LYS A 25 -14.53 -24.75 -5.83
N GLN A 26 -13.36 -25.30 -6.18
CA GLN A 26 -13.19 -26.76 -6.32
C GLN A 26 -13.32 -27.48 -4.98
N ASP A 27 -12.76 -26.89 -3.91
CA ASP A 27 -12.72 -27.49 -2.59
C ASP A 27 -13.77 -26.89 -1.64
N PHE A 28 -14.09 -25.59 -1.83
CA PHE A 28 -15.06 -24.87 -1.03
C PHE A 28 -15.95 -23.98 -1.91
N ASP A 29 -17.13 -24.50 -2.26
CA ASP A 29 -18.12 -23.74 -3.03
C ASP A 29 -18.81 -22.69 -2.13
N TYR A 30 -18.12 -21.58 -1.91
CA TYR A 30 -18.59 -20.46 -1.08
C TYR A 30 -19.94 -19.88 -1.56
N THR A 31 -20.36 -20.14 -2.81
CA THR A 31 -21.65 -19.65 -3.32
C THR A 31 -22.85 -20.27 -2.61
N LYS A 32 -22.65 -21.38 -1.91
CA LYS A 32 -23.65 -22.08 -1.10
C LYS A 32 -23.73 -21.60 0.35
N HIS A 33 -22.87 -20.64 0.72
CA HIS A 33 -22.74 -20.12 2.07
C HIS A 33 -23.04 -18.62 2.10
N ASN A 34 -23.33 -18.10 3.27
CA ASN A 34 -23.55 -16.68 3.53
C ASN A 34 -22.73 -16.24 4.74
N GLU A 35 -22.52 -14.93 4.88
CA GLU A 35 -21.85 -14.32 6.04
C GLU A 35 -20.42 -14.85 6.29
N LEU A 36 -19.71 -15.16 5.20
CA LEU A 36 -18.35 -15.66 5.27
C LEU A 36 -17.35 -14.55 5.61
N SER A 37 -16.30 -14.94 6.31
CA SER A 37 -15.10 -14.15 6.54
C SER A 37 -13.98 -14.55 5.58
N PHE A 38 -13.30 -13.55 5.00
CA PHE A 38 -12.12 -13.71 4.17
C PHE A 38 -10.94 -13.01 4.80
N PHE A 39 -9.82 -13.69 4.94
CA PHE A 39 -8.59 -13.12 5.48
C PHE A 39 -7.45 -13.16 4.44
N ASP A 40 -7.04 -11.97 3.97
CA ASP A 40 -5.86 -11.75 3.14
C ASP A 40 -4.65 -11.54 4.05
N VAL A 41 -3.90 -12.62 4.30
CA VAL A 41 -2.84 -12.68 5.31
C VAL A 41 -1.63 -11.83 4.93
N PHE A 42 -1.35 -11.73 3.61
CA PHE A 42 -0.26 -10.96 3.02
C PHE A 42 -0.81 -10.11 1.86
N GLY A 43 -1.59 -9.12 2.17
CA GLY A 43 -2.44 -8.40 1.22
C GLY A 43 -1.74 -7.74 0.03
N GLY A 44 -0.45 -7.37 0.16
CA GLY A 44 0.35 -6.82 -0.94
C GLY A 44 -0.30 -5.62 -1.62
N THR A 45 -0.82 -5.80 -2.84
CA THR A 45 -1.55 -4.73 -3.54
C THR A 45 -2.98 -4.53 -3.06
N GLY A 46 -3.57 -5.49 -2.33
CA GLY A 46 -4.98 -5.49 -1.91
C GLY A 46 -5.97 -5.93 -2.99
N VAL A 47 -5.52 -6.34 -4.18
CA VAL A 47 -6.41 -6.70 -5.30
C VAL A 47 -7.20 -7.98 -5.05
N VAL A 48 -6.67 -8.92 -4.26
CA VAL A 48 -7.39 -10.14 -3.87
C VAL A 48 -8.52 -9.77 -2.90
N SER A 49 -8.22 -8.96 -1.90
CA SER A 49 -9.22 -8.40 -0.99
C SER A 49 -10.31 -7.63 -1.75
N GLU A 50 -9.94 -6.74 -2.69
CA GLU A 50 -10.90 -6.03 -3.55
C GLU A 50 -11.81 -7.01 -4.33
N PHE A 51 -11.25 -8.11 -4.83
CA PHE A 51 -12.01 -9.09 -5.56
C PHE A 51 -13.09 -9.74 -4.67
N PHE A 52 -12.73 -10.11 -3.43
CA PHE A 52 -13.67 -10.73 -2.50
C PHE A 52 -14.68 -9.76 -1.91
N THR A 53 -14.39 -8.44 -1.80
CA THR A 53 -15.43 -7.45 -1.43
C THR A 53 -16.60 -7.39 -2.41
N LYS A 54 -16.41 -7.85 -3.65
CA LYS A 54 -17.45 -7.89 -4.69
C LYS A 54 -18.30 -9.15 -4.64
N LYS A 55 -17.95 -10.12 -3.80
CA LYS A 55 -18.68 -11.39 -3.61
C LYS A 55 -19.59 -11.25 -2.39
N ARG A 56 -20.88 -11.16 -2.57
CA ARG A 56 -21.88 -10.91 -1.52
C ARG A 56 -21.88 -11.93 -0.38
N ASN A 57 -21.32 -13.13 -0.63
CA ASN A 57 -21.17 -14.18 0.37
C ASN A 57 -20.16 -13.83 1.47
N PHE A 58 -19.19 -12.96 1.16
CA PHE A 58 -18.16 -12.51 2.10
C PHE A 58 -18.57 -11.18 2.75
N THR A 59 -19.05 -11.25 3.98
CA THR A 59 -19.53 -10.08 4.73
C THR A 59 -18.48 -9.49 5.66
N ASN A 60 -17.35 -10.19 5.85
CA ASN A 60 -16.22 -9.70 6.61
C ASN A 60 -14.91 -9.93 5.83
N ILE A 61 -14.19 -8.87 5.53
CA ILE A 61 -12.91 -8.88 4.83
C ILE A 61 -11.83 -8.36 5.77
N ILE A 62 -10.84 -9.20 6.03
CA ILE A 62 -9.70 -8.89 6.87
C ILE A 62 -8.47 -8.80 5.98
N ILE A 63 -7.72 -7.70 6.10
CA ILE A 63 -6.55 -7.44 5.27
C ILE A 63 -5.37 -7.15 6.19
N ASN A 64 -4.28 -7.88 6.02
CA ASN A 64 -3.03 -7.62 6.74
C ASN A 64 -1.87 -7.44 5.78
N ASP A 65 -0.94 -6.57 6.14
CA ASP A 65 0.38 -6.47 5.50
C ASP A 65 1.37 -5.85 6.48
N PHE A 66 2.64 -6.17 6.31
CA PHE A 66 3.68 -5.71 7.22
C PHE A 66 4.21 -4.30 6.88
N LEU A 67 3.96 -3.79 5.66
CA LEU A 67 4.43 -2.49 5.20
C LEU A 67 3.51 -1.35 5.63
N HIS A 68 4.09 -0.24 6.09
CA HIS A 68 3.36 0.99 6.40
C HIS A 68 2.65 1.56 5.16
N SER A 69 3.31 1.52 4.01
CA SER A 69 2.75 2.01 2.75
C SER A 69 1.53 1.19 2.30
N ASN A 70 1.56 -0.14 2.46
CA ASN A 70 0.42 -0.99 2.14
C ASN A 70 -0.74 -0.73 3.11
N TYR A 71 -0.48 -0.67 4.41
CA TYR A 71 -1.48 -0.30 5.41
C TYR A 71 -2.14 1.05 5.09
N ALA A 72 -1.35 2.09 4.79
CA ALA A 72 -1.88 3.39 4.41
C ALA A 72 -2.76 3.33 3.16
N ILE A 73 -2.36 2.53 2.17
CA ILE A 73 -3.12 2.29 0.95
C ILE A 73 -4.45 1.60 1.27
N TYR A 74 -4.46 0.59 2.13
CA TYR A 74 -5.71 -0.09 2.50
C TYR A 74 -6.64 0.85 3.25
N GLN A 75 -6.14 1.67 4.16
CA GLN A 75 -6.93 2.71 4.83
C GLN A 75 -7.51 3.71 3.80
N GLY A 76 -6.74 4.10 2.80
CA GLY A 76 -7.21 4.97 1.72
C GLY A 76 -8.30 4.34 0.86
N PHE A 77 -8.15 3.07 0.48
CA PHE A 77 -9.10 2.40 -0.41
C PHE A 77 -10.28 1.76 0.30
N PHE A 78 -10.06 1.04 1.40
CA PHE A 78 -11.07 0.13 1.98
C PHE A 78 -11.73 0.63 3.25
N ASN A 79 -11.14 1.57 4.01
CA ASN A 79 -11.81 2.12 5.18
C ASN A 79 -13.14 2.78 4.74
N GLN A 80 -14.25 2.45 5.42
CA GLN A 80 -15.60 2.86 5.05
C GLN A 80 -16.06 4.16 5.74
N GLU A 81 -15.18 4.86 6.46
CA GLU A 81 -15.50 6.17 7.04
C GLU A 81 -15.84 7.19 5.96
N SER A 82 -16.70 8.13 6.30
CA SER A 82 -17.12 9.20 5.40
C SER A 82 -15.97 10.19 5.11
N PHE A 83 -16.00 10.78 3.93
CA PHE A 83 -15.09 11.84 3.49
C PHE A 83 -15.81 12.84 2.58
N SER A 84 -15.27 14.05 2.47
CA SER A 84 -15.76 15.07 1.54
C SER A 84 -15.05 14.96 0.20
N LYS A 85 -15.77 14.54 -0.82
CA LYS A 85 -15.24 14.45 -2.20
C LYS A 85 -14.81 15.82 -2.70
N ASP A 86 -15.64 16.85 -2.50
CA ASP A 86 -15.35 18.21 -2.96
C ASP A 86 -14.08 18.77 -2.31
N ARG A 87 -13.88 18.52 -1.00
CA ARG A 87 -12.66 18.91 -0.31
C ARG A 87 -11.44 18.24 -0.92
N LEU A 88 -11.49 16.95 -1.18
CA LEU A 88 -10.38 16.21 -1.78
C LEU A 88 -10.08 16.68 -3.21
N GLU A 89 -11.10 16.98 -4.01
CA GLU A 89 -10.93 17.50 -5.37
C GLU A 89 -10.32 18.91 -5.36
N ASN A 90 -10.73 19.78 -4.44
CA ASN A 90 -10.14 21.10 -4.25
C ASN A 90 -8.67 21.00 -3.82
N LEU A 91 -8.34 20.14 -2.83
CA LEU A 91 -6.97 19.90 -2.41
C LEU A 91 -6.11 19.32 -3.55
N ALA A 92 -6.66 18.42 -4.35
CA ALA A 92 -5.95 17.87 -5.51
C ALA A 92 -5.65 18.96 -6.57
N TYR A 93 -6.57 19.88 -6.77
CA TYR A 93 -6.35 21.05 -7.63
C TYR A 93 -5.24 21.95 -7.07
N GLU A 94 -5.31 22.31 -5.78
CA GLU A 94 -4.28 23.10 -5.09
C GLU A 94 -2.89 22.43 -5.16
N PHE A 95 -2.81 21.13 -4.90
CA PHE A 95 -1.56 20.37 -4.99
C PHE A 95 -0.98 20.37 -6.41
N ASN A 96 -1.82 20.33 -7.43
CA ASN A 96 -1.35 20.42 -8.81
C ASN A 96 -0.89 21.85 -9.19
N ALA A 97 -1.45 22.87 -8.56
CA ALA A 97 -1.07 24.27 -8.76
C ALA A 97 0.24 24.67 -8.04
N ILE A 98 0.77 23.83 -7.12
CA ILE A 98 2.03 24.10 -6.44
C ILE A 98 3.16 24.31 -7.46
N ASP A 99 3.77 25.49 -7.42
CA ASP A 99 4.98 25.86 -8.16
C ASP A 99 5.97 26.40 -7.13
N CYS A 100 6.78 25.52 -6.57
CA CYS A 100 7.76 25.81 -5.51
C CYS A 100 9.13 25.37 -5.99
N GLU A 101 10.14 26.22 -5.75
CA GLU A 101 11.54 25.94 -6.08
C GLU A 101 12.38 25.60 -4.84
N GLU A 102 11.82 25.76 -3.64
CA GLU A 102 12.52 25.48 -2.39
C GLU A 102 12.73 23.98 -2.23
N GLN A 103 14.00 23.61 -2.09
CA GLN A 103 14.36 22.19 -1.89
C GLN A 103 13.92 21.71 -0.51
N ASN A 104 13.51 20.46 -0.45
CA ASN A 104 13.09 19.77 0.75
C ASN A 104 13.81 18.43 0.92
N TYR A 105 13.56 17.72 2.02
CA TYR A 105 14.18 16.42 2.28
C TYR A 105 14.09 15.46 1.08
N TYR A 106 12.95 15.41 0.42
CA TYR A 106 12.72 14.47 -0.68
C TYR A 106 13.46 14.86 -1.95
N SER A 107 13.52 16.14 -2.27
CA SER A 107 14.28 16.62 -3.43
C SER A 107 15.79 16.49 -3.24
N LEU A 108 16.30 16.75 -2.05
CA LEU A 108 17.72 16.58 -1.73
C LEU A 108 18.19 15.13 -1.83
N ASN A 109 17.31 14.17 -1.51
CA ASN A 109 17.66 12.76 -1.53
C ASN A 109 17.29 12.06 -2.85
N PHE A 110 16.09 12.28 -3.37
CA PHE A 110 15.52 11.51 -4.48
C PHE A 110 15.48 12.27 -5.81
N GLY A 111 15.72 13.59 -5.79
CA GLY A 111 15.84 14.41 -7.00
C GLY A 111 16.98 13.95 -7.91
N GLU A 112 16.80 14.04 -9.23
CA GLU A 112 17.74 13.63 -10.27
C GLU A 112 18.16 12.15 -10.20
N LYS A 113 17.42 11.33 -9.42
CA LYS A 113 17.64 9.89 -9.27
C LYS A 113 16.36 9.13 -9.55
N PHE A 114 15.39 9.23 -8.65
CA PHE A 114 14.07 8.61 -8.79
C PHE A 114 13.06 9.52 -9.48
N PHE A 115 13.22 10.82 -9.37
CA PHE A 115 12.35 11.85 -9.94
C PHE A 115 13.22 12.99 -10.50
N SER A 116 12.66 13.83 -11.40
CA SER A 116 13.28 15.11 -11.71
C SER A 116 13.33 15.98 -10.45
N LEU A 117 14.20 17.00 -10.44
CA LEU A 117 14.30 17.92 -9.29
C LEU A 117 12.96 18.58 -8.99
N LYS A 118 12.29 19.12 -10.02
CA LYS A 118 10.99 19.79 -9.87
C LYS A 118 9.89 18.85 -9.35
N ASP A 119 9.79 17.64 -9.90
CA ASP A 119 8.81 16.63 -9.43
C ASP A 119 9.10 16.25 -7.96
N SER A 120 10.36 16.07 -7.58
CA SER A 120 10.71 15.68 -6.21
C SER A 120 10.47 16.80 -5.20
N ILE A 121 10.67 18.07 -5.56
CA ILE A 121 10.27 19.23 -4.75
C ILE A 121 8.77 19.20 -4.53
N LYS A 122 7.99 19.08 -5.61
CA LYS A 122 6.53 19.07 -5.55
C LYS A 122 5.98 17.91 -4.72
N ILE A 123 6.52 16.70 -4.90
CA ILE A 123 6.16 15.50 -4.11
C ILE A 123 6.39 15.77 -2.62
N GLY A 124 7.56 16.30 -2.25
CA GLY A 124 7.88 16.60 -0.87
C GLY A 124 6.98 17.69 -0.27
N THR A 125 6.75 18.77 -1.00
CA THR A 125 5.85 19.85 -0.57
C THR A 125 4.41 19.35 -0.34
N ILE A 126 3.88 18.52 -1.25
CA ILE A 126 2.57 17.89 -1.08
C ILE A 126 2.55 16.98 0.16
N ARG A 127 3.61 16.20 0.38
CA ARG A 127 3.68 15.30 1.55
C ARG A 127 3.61 16.09 2.87
N GLU A 128 4.37 17.21 2.95
CA GLU A 128 4.33 18.08 4.13
C GLU A 128 2.96 18.75 4.30
N ASN A 129 2.32 19.16 3.21
CA ASN A 129 0.97 19.75 3.27
C ASN A 129 -0.06 18.73 3.78
N ILE A 130 -0.02 17.47 3.30
CA ILE A 130 -0.90 16.40 3.80
C ILE A 130 -0.69 16.20 5.31
N GLU A 131 0.56 16.17 5.77
CA GLU A 131 0.89 16.02 7.18
C GLU A 131 0.36 17.19 8.02
N ASN A 132 0.52 18.41 7.52
CA ASN A 132 0.06 19.61 8.20
C ASN A 132 -1.47 19.67 8.30
N LEU A 133 -2.17 19.31 7.22
CA LEU A 133 -3.64 19.21 7.22
C LEU A 133 -4.13 18.21 8.27
N GLN A 134 -3.46 17.08 8.43
CA GLN A 134 -3.76 16.10 9.46
C GLN A 134 -3.51 16.64 10.87
N LYS A 135 -2.33 17.24 11.12
CA LYS A 135 -1.95 17.81 12.42
C LYS A 135 -2.89 18.93 12.87
N THR A 136 -3.33 19.76 11.94
CA THR A 136 -4.27 20.85 12.20
C THR A 136 -5.74 20.40 12.26
N LYS A 137 -6.00 19.10 12.03
CA LYS A 137 -7.35 18.52 11.96
C LYS A 137 -8.24 19.17 10.89
N ALA A 138 -7.64 19.72 9.83
CA ALA A 138 -8.35 20.28 8.68
C ALA A 138 -8.99 19.21 7.79
N ILE A 139 -8.50 17.98 7.90
CA ILE A 139 -9.01 16.78 7.21
C ILE A 139 -9.25 15.65 8.20
N THR A 140 -10.15 14.73 7.84
CA THR A 140 -10.40 13.50 8.62
C THR A 140 -9.27 12.49 8.42
N THR A 141 -9.21 11.47 9.30
CA THR A 141 -8.26 10.35 9.14
C THR A 141 -8.44 9.63 7.80
N LYS A 142 -9.68 9.43 7.37
CA LYS A 142 -9.99 8.83 6.07
C LYS A 142 -9.46 9.70 4.92
N GLU A 143 -9.68 11.01 4.95
CA GLU A 143 -9.19 11.94 3.94
C GLU A 143 -7.66 11.99 3.90
N TYR A 144 -7.00 11.94 5.06
CA TYR A 144 -5.54 11.82 5.15
C TYR A 144 -5.03 10.59 4.38
N TYR A 145 -5.61 9.42 4.64
CA TYR A 145 -5.18 8.20 3.95
C TYR A 145 -5.53 8.18 2.45
N ILE A 146 -6.64 8.81 2.04
CA ILE A 146 -6.96 8.99 0.62
C ILE A 146 -5.89 9.86 -0.06
N LEU A 147 -5.52 11.00 0.53
CA LEU A 147 -4.51 11.90 -0.01
C LEU A 147 -3.12 11.25 -0.02
N LEU A 148 -2.72 10.58 1.06
CA LEU A 148 -1.45 9.88 1.14
C LEU A 148 -1.36 8.76 0.10
N SER A 149 -2.38 7.92 -0.01
CA SER A 149 -2.44 6.87 -1.04
C SER A 149 -2.41 7.46 -2.45
N SER A 150 -3.10 8.56 -2.67
CA SER A 150 -3.09 9.29 -3.94
C SER A 150 -1.70 9.79 -4.31
N LEU A 151 -0.95 10.29 -3.32
CA LEU A 151 0.45 10.70 -3.49
C LEU A 151 1.32 9.49 -3.86
N LEU A 152 1.23 8.37 -3.10
CA LEU A 152 2.00 7.15 -3.35
C LEU A 152 1.74 6.59 -4.76
N TYR A 153 0.49 6.55 -5.19
CA TYR A 153 0.13 6.10 -6.54
C TYR A 153 0.57 7.06 -7.64
N SER A 154 0.48 8.36 -7.40
CA SER A 154 0.87 9.39 -8.39
C SER A 154 2.38 9.40 -8.61
N LEU A 155 3.18 9.32 -7.55
CA LEU A 155 4.64 9.28 -7.68
C LEU A 155 5.14 7.97 -8.31
N ASP A 156 4.49 6.82 -8.01
CA ASP A 156 4.86 5.53 -8.59
C ASP A 156 4.77 5.52 -10.12
N ARG A 157 3.86 6.28 -10.69
CA ARG A 157 3.66 6.40 -12.15
C ARG A 157 4.83 7.09 -12.85
N VAL A 158 5.52 8.01 -12.18
CA VAL A 158 6.59 8.83 -12.75
C VAL A 158 7.98 8.43 -12.28
N ALA A 159 8.06 7.57 -11.26
CA ALA A 159 9.31 7.13 -10.69
C ALA A 159 10.20 6.40 -11.70
N ASN A 160 11.46 6.81 -11.75
CA ASN A 160 12.52 6.22 -12.57
C ASN A 160 12.99 4.88 -11.99
N THR A 161 12.15 3.86 -12.10
CA THR A 161 12.41 2.51 -11.57
C THR A 161 12.02 1.42 -12.57
N CYS A 162 12.36 0.18 -12.24
CA CYS A 162 11.97 -1.01 -13.00
C CYS A 162 10.82 -1.80 -12.33
N GLY A 163 9.97 -1.13 -11.55
CA GLY A 163 8.83 -1.76 -10.85
C GLY A 163 9.04 -1.94 -9.35
N HIS A 164 10.25 -1.68 -8.87
CA HIS A 164 10.61 -1.60 -7.44
C HIS A 164 11.68 -0.53 -7.23
N TYR A 165 11.89 -0.07 -6.01
CA TYR A 165 12.78 1.05 -5.69
C TYR A 165 14.20 0.60 -5.26
N ASP A 166 14.55 -0.66 -5.46
CA ASP A 166 15.88 -1.21 -5.13
C ASP A 166 17.02 -0.60 -5.97
N ALA A 167 16.66 -0.07 -7.14
CA ALA A 167 17.55 0.68 -8.02
C ALA A 167 16.76 1.67 -8.89
N TYR A 168 17.44 2.72 -9.32
CA TYR A 168 16.98 3.64 -10.37
C TYR A 168 17.83 3.49 -11.62
N ARG A 169 17.26 3.84 -12.77
CA ARG A 169 17.99 3.80 -14.05
C ARG A 169 18.97 4.96 -14.11
N LYS A 170 20.25 4.65 -14.35
CA LYS A 170 21.30 5.66 -14.54
C LYS A 170 21.27 6.21 -15.97
N ASN A 171 21.84 7.39 -16.17
CA ASN A 171 21.98 8.05 -17.48
C ASN A 171 20.64 8.26 -18.23
N VAL A 172 19.58 8.51 -17.49
CA VAL A 172 18.25 8.86 -18.04
C VAL A 172 17.99 10.34 -17.79
N ILE A 173 17.57 11.06 -18.82
CA ILE A 173 17.09 12.43 -18.68
C ILE A 173 15.70 12.37 -18.08
N LEU A 174 15.58 12.83 -16.83
CA LEU A 174 14.30 12.88 -16.14
C LEU A 174 13.53 14.12 -16.60
N LYS A 175 12.23 13.96 -16.80
CA LYS A 175 11.32 15.04 -17.23
C LYS A 175 10.29 15.28 -16.16
N ASP A 176 9.85 16.51 -16.00
CA ASP A 176 8.75 16.89 -15.13
C ASP A 176 7.44 16.28 -15.65
N LYS A 177 6.86 15.37 -14.91
CA LYS A 177 5.68 14.61 -15.29
C LYS A 177 4.70 14.37 -14.16
N PHE A 178 5.09 14.75 -12.93
CA PHE A 178 4.28 14.48 -11.78
C PHE A 178 2.97 15.27 -11.82
N VAL A 179 1.88 14.52 -11.74
CA VAL A 179 0.52 15.05 -11.58
C VAL A 179 -0.12 14.29 -10.42
N PHE A 180 -0.54 15.01 -9.40
CA PHE A 180 -1.28 14.44 -8.28
C PHE A 180 -2.68 14.02 -8.75
N LYS A 181 -3.02 12.74 -8.57
CA LYS A 181 -4.32 12.17 -8.96
C LYS A 181 -4.92 11.42 -7.78
N LEU A 182 -6.18 11.72 -7.48
CA LEU A 182 -6.90 11.00 -6.43
C LEU A 182 -7.08 9.52 -6.76
N ILE A 183 -6.98 8.69 -5.74
CA ILE A 183 -7.43 7.30 -5.80
C ILE A 183 -8.96 7.26 -5.84
N ASN A 184 -9.50 6.09 -6.21
CA ASN A 184 -10.94 5.82 -6.19
C ASN A 184 -11.25 4.87 -5.02
N PRO A 185 -11.72 5.37 -3.86
CA PRO A 185 -12.05 4.52 -2.72
C PRO A 185 -13.08 3.46 -3.09
N ILE A 186 -12.96 2.29 -2.46
CA ILE A 186 -13.83 1.15 -2.67
C ILE A 186 -14.97 1.22 -1.66
N PHE A 187 -16.21 1.19 -2.15
CA PHE A 187 -17.39 1.08 -1.33
C PHE A 187 -17.89 -0.36 -1.34
N THR A 188 -18.16 -0.89 -0.17
CA THR A 188 -18.64 -2.25 0.02
C THR A 188 -19.58 -2.33 1.22
N GLU A 189 -20.49 -3.29 1.20
CA GLU A 189 -21.34 -3.62 2.35
C GLU A 189 -20.63 -4.54 3.36
N SER A 190 -19.49 -5.12 2.97
CA SER A 190 -18.70 -5.98 3.84
C SER A 190 -18.04 -5.15 4.95
N LYS A 191 -18.00 -5.68 6.16
CA LYS A 191 -17.15 -5.16 7.24
C LYS A 191 -15.69 -5.30 6.81
N ILE A 192 -14.92 -4.23 6.93
CA ILE A 192 -13.50 -4.21 6.60
C ILE A 192 -12.67 -4.07 7.88
N GLU A 193 -11.70 -4.94 8.04
CA GLU A 193 -10.72 -4.89 9.12
C GLU A 193 -9.31 -4.85 8.53
N ILE A 194 -8.53 -3.85 8.89
CA ILE A 194 -7.21 -3.60 8.30
C ILE A 194 -6.16 -3.66 9.40
N PHE A 195 -5.18 -4.54 9.23
CA PHE A 195 -4.09 -4.75 10.16
C PHE A 195 -2.74 -4.42 9.51
N ARG A 196 -1.77 -4.07 10.33
CA ARG A 196 -0.37 -3.95 9.98
C ARG A 196 0.45 -4.66 11.05
N GLU A 197 0.53 -5.97 10.92
CA GLU A 197 1.16 -6.81 11.94
C GLU A 197 1.97 -7.94 11.29
N ASP A 198 2.88 -8.52 12.04
CA ASP A 198 3.45 -9.82 11.67
C ASP A 198 2.34 -10.86 11.59
N SER A 199 2.31 -11.59 10.48
CA SER A 199 1.19 -12.51 10.20
C SER A 199 1.08 -13.64 11.22
N ASN A 200 2.20 -14.16 11.73
CA ASN A 200 2.19 -15.21 12.74
C ASN A 200 1.70 -14.70 14.10
N ILE A 201 2.05 -13.46 14.44
CA ILE A 201 1.54 -12.81 15.67
C ILE A 201 0.04 -12.60 15.54
N LEU A 202 -0.42 -12.04 14.44
CA LEU A 202 -1.85 -11.76 14.21
C LEU A 202 -2.71 -13.02 14.24
N VAL A 203 -2.21 -14.11 13.62
CA VAL A 203 -2.93 -15.40 13.63
C VAL A 203 -3.01 -15.97 15.04
N LYS A 204 -1.94 -15.91 15.85
CA LYS A 204 -1.96 -16.31 17.25
C LYS A 204 -3.00 -15.52 18.07
N ASP A 205 -3.05 -14.20 17.87
CA ASP A 205 -4.04 -13.34 18.52
C ASP A 205 -5.48 -13.75 18.14
N PHE A 206 -5.72 -14.08 16.86
CA PHE A 206 -7.03 -14.54 16.41
C PHE A 206 -7.42 -15.89 17.02
N ILE A 207 -6.46 -16.82 17.16
CA ILE A 207 -6.67 -18.11 17.83
C ILE A 207 -7.02 -17.91 19.30
N GLU A 208 -6.26 -17.07 20.02
CA GLU A 208 -6.51 -16.75 21.42
C GLU A 208 -7.88 -16.10 21.64
N GLN A 209 -8.29 -15.24 20.72
CA GLN A 209 -9.62 -14.62 20.71
C GLN A 209 -10.73 -15.56 20.23
N LYS A 210 -10.41 -16.81 19.84
CA LYS A 210 -11.33 -17.78 19.25
C LYS A 210 -12.09 -17.24 18.04
N ARG A 211 -11.42 -16.43 17.25
CA ARG A 211 -11.98 -15.85 16.05
C ARG A 211 -12.07 -16.90 14.94
N SER A 212 -13.24 -17.05 14.35
CA SER A 212 -13.44 -17.93 13.20
C SER A 212 -13.11 -17.19 11.91
N ILE A 213 -12.38 -17.87 11.02
CA ILE A 213 -12.07 -17.43 9.66
C ILE A 213 -12.50 -18.55 8.71
N ASP A 214 -13.36 -18.26 7.72
CA ASP A 214 -13.86 -19.26 6.79
C ASP A 214 -12.91 -19.51 5.63
N VAL A 215 -12.26 -18.46 5.13
CA VAL A 215 -11.28 -18.55 4.04
C VAL A 215 -10.08 -17.66 4.35
N ALA A 216 -8.87 -18.24 4.33
CA ALA A 216 -7.62 -17.51 4.40
C ALA A 216 -6.85 -17.62 3.08
N PHE A 217 -6.41 -16.47 2.54
CA PHE A 217 -5.50 -16.40 1.40
C PHE A 217 -4.09 -16.14 1.90
N ILE A 218 -3.19 -17.10 1.70
CA ILE A 218 -1.83 -17.09 2.24
C ILE A 218 -0.85 -17.05 1.06
N ASP A 219 -0.27 -15.89 0.79
CA ASP A 219 0.72 -15.64 -0.27
C ASP A 219 1.95 -14.93 0.32
N PRO A 220 2.74 -15.63 1.15
CA PRO A 220 3.88 -15.03 1.83
C PRO A 220 4.97 -14.60 0.85
N PRO A 221 5.89 -13.70 1.24
CA PRO A 221 7.10 -13.44 0.48
C PRO A 221 7.87 -14.73 0.20
N TYR A 222 8.18 -15.00 -1.06
CA TYR A 222 8.83 -16.26 -1.52
C TYR A 222 10.25 -16.04 -2.07
N ASN A 223 10.84 -14.90 -1.83
CA ASN A 223 12.22 -14.61 -2.23
C ASN A 223 13.02 -14.01 -1.07
N SER A 224 14.35 -14.11 -1.15
CA SER A 224 15.27 -13.62 -0.12
C SER A 224 15.32 -12.10 0.03
N ARG A 225 14.59 -11.37 -0.80
CA ARG A 225 14.61 -9.90 -0.80
C ARG A 225 13.46 -9.34 0.01
N GLN A 226 13.79 -8.56 0.99
CA GLN A 226 12.82 -7.90 1.88
C GLN A 226 12.00 -6.85 1.13
N TYR A 227 10.68 -6.94 1.20
CA TYR A 227 9.77 -5.98 0.57
C TYR A 227 9.92 -4.58 1.14
N SER A 228 10.22 -4.43 2.42
CA SER A 228 10.55 -3.15 3.05
C SER A 228 11.76 -2.47 2.40
N ARG A 229 12.71 -3.24 1.85
CA ARG A 229 13.84 -2.72 1.09
C ARG A 229 13.50 -2.44 -0.37
N PHE A 230 12.61 -3.21 -0.98
CA PHE A 230 12.11 -2.97 -2.34
C PHE A 230 11.29 -1.69 -2.45
N TYR A 231 10.49 -1.41 -1.42
CA TYR A 231 9.57 -0.28 -1.38
C TYR A 231 9.99 0.80 -0.37
N HIS A 232 11.27 0.84 -0.01
CA HIS A 232 11.84 1.75 1.00
C HIS A 232 11.50 3.23 0.75
N LEU A 233 11.41 3.67 -0.51
CA LEU A 233 11.04 5.04 -0.85
C LEU A 233 9.57 5.31 -0.48
N LEU A 234 8.67 4.37 -0.78
CA LEU A 234 7.26 4.48 -0.38
C LEU A 234 7.11 4.47 1.14
N GLU A 235 7.85 3.62 1.84
CA GLU A 235 7.91 3.60 3.32
C GLU A 235 8.39 4.96 3.86
N THR A 236 9.46 5.53 3.29
CA THR A 236 10.00 6.83 3.71
C THR A 236 8.99 7.97 3.52
N ILE A 237 8.26 7.97 2.39
CA ILE A 237 7.21 8.96 2.14
C ILE A 237 6.01 8.73 3.06
N THR A 238 5.64 7.48 3.30
CA THR A 238 4.49 7.16 4.17
C THR A 238 4.76 7.62 5.60
N LEU A 239 5.91 7.29 6.16
CA LEU A 239 6.27 7.61 7.54
C LEU A 239 6.59 9.09 7.76
N ASN A 240 7.13 9.77 6.76
CA ASN A 240 7.55 11.18 6.82
C ASN A 240 8.51 11.52 7.98
N ASP A 241 9.25 10.54 8.44
CA ASP A 241 10.18 10.63 9.57
C ASP A 241 11.58 11.14 9.18
N LYS A 242 11.82 11.33 7.87
CA LYS A 242 13.04 11.92 7.29
C LYS A 242 14.33 11.22 7.76
N PRO A 243 14.42 9.89 7.66
CA PRO A 243 15.57 9.16 8.17
C PRO A 243 16.85 9.45 7.40
N LYS A 244 17.99 9.12 7.99
CA LYS A 244 19.23 9.02 7.22
C LYS A 244 19.14 7.88 6.23
N LEU A 245 19.52 8.16 4.97
CA LEU A 245 19.46 7.20 3.89
C LEU A 245 20.85 6.66 3.53
N HIS A 246 20.92 5.39 3.13
CA HIS A 246 22.16 4.67 2.91
C HIS A 246 22.26 4.04 1.52
N GLY A 247 23.48 3.93 1.03
CA GLY A 247 23.80 3.27 -0.24
C GLY A 247 23.33 4.04 -1.47
N ILE A 248 23.59 3.45 -2.65
CA ILE A 248 23.29 4.08 -3.95
C ILE A 248 21.78 4.25 -4.15
N ALA A 249 20.98 3.29 -3.68
CA ALA A 249 19.52 3.35 -3.80
C ALA A 249 18.83 4.20 -2.73
N LEU A 250 19.60 4.83 -1.82
CA LEU A 250 19.09 5.73 -0.78
C LEU A 250 18.04 5.06 0.10
N LYS A 251 18.41 3.91 0.65
CA LYS A 251 17.52 3.12 1.52
C LYS A 251 17.56 3.61 2.95
N ARG A 252 16.37 3.67 3.57
CA ARG A 252 16.26 3.76 5.03
C ARG A 252 16.69 2.45 5.69
N GLU A 253 17.01 2.48 6.98
CA GLU A 253 17.13 1.25 7.74
C GLU A 253 15.76 0.54 7.77
N PRO A 254 15.71 -0.78 7.53
CA PRO A 254 14.46 -1.51 7.51
C PRO A 254 13.93 -1.71 8.93
N GLU A 255 12.69 -1.33 9.18
CA GLU A 255 12.02 -1.60 10.45
C GLU A 255 11.30 -2.96 10.43
N ASN A 256 10.72 -3.30 9.28
CA ASN A 256 9.89 -4.48 9.10
C ASN A 256 10.58 -5.48 8.17
N MET A 257 11.28 -6.45 8.76
CA MET A 257 11.93 -7.52 8.02
C MET A 257 11.17 -8.83 8.20
N SER A 258 10.59 -9.34 7.11
CA SER A 258 9.83 -10.58 7.14
C SER A 258 10.74 -11.79 7.31
N GLU A 259 10.39 -12.67 8.25
CA GLU A 259 11.05 -13.96 8.43
C GLU A 259 10.87 -14.88 7.23
N TYR A 260 9.79 -14.70 6.46
CA TYR A 260 9.53 -15.44 5.21
C TYR A 260 10.56 -15.17 4.11
N CYS A 261 11.36 -14.11 4.22
CA CYS A 261 12.46 -13.81 3.30
C CYS A 261 13.81 -14.39 3.77
N LYS A 262 13.86 -15.14 4.86
CA LYS A 262 15.07 -15.70 5.46
C LYS A 262 15.18 -17.21 5.19
N VAL A 263 16.37 -17.76 5.47
CA VAL A 263 16.55 -19.21 5.54
C VAL A 263 15.73 -19.75 6.71
N GLY A 264 14.96 -20.80 6.48
CA GLY A 264 14.03 -21.33 7.50
C GLY A 264 12.59 -20.84 7.39
N ALA A 265 12.24 -20.15 6.30
CA ALA A 265 10.87 -19.68 6.05
C ALA A 265 9.81 -20.82 6.11
N GLU A 266 10.20 -22.08 5.84
CA GLU A 266 9.33 -23.24 5.93
C GLU A 266 8.79 -23.45 7.35
N SER A 267 9.65 -23.30 8.37
CA SER A 267 9.20 -23.43 9.77
C SER A 267 8.26 -22.31 10.19
N VAL A 268 8.52 -21.08 9.71
CA VAL A 268 7.65 -19.92 9.94
C VAL A 268 6.27 -20.12 9.29
N PHE A 269 6.25 -20.68 8.08
CA PHE A 269 5.02 -21.00 7.38
C PHE A 269 4.23 -22.13 8.08
N THR A 270 4.93 -23.18 8.55
CA THR A 270 4.30 -24.27 9.32
C THR A 270 3.67 -23.77 10.63
N GLU A 271 4.27 -22.77 11.25
CA GLU A 271 3.72 -22.15 12.47
C GLU A 271 2.47 -21.27 12.17
N LEU A 272 2.37 -20.73 10.96
CA LEU A 272 1.21 -19.94 10.52
C LEU A 272 -0.02 -20.83 10.28
N CYS A 273 0.18 -22.02 9.68
CA CYS A 273 -0.89 -22.97 9.29
C CYS A 273 -1.27 -23.88 10.46
#